data_2bfa991238adceffdb3d14f4e92a4ddc
#
_entry.id   2bfa991238adceffdb3d14f4e92a4ddc
#
_cell.length_a   1.000
_cell.length_b   1.000
_cell.length_c   1.000
_cell.angle_alpha   90.00
_cell.angle_beta   90.00
_cell.angle_gamma   90.00
#
_symmetry.space_group_name_H-M   'P 1'
#
loop_
_entity.id
_entity.type
_entity.pdbx_description
1 polymer ?
#
loop_
_entity_poly.entity_id
_entity_poly.type
_entity_poly.pdbx_seq_one_letter_code
_entity_poly.pdbx_strand_id
1 'polypeptide(L)'
;VKVTGKGDKMREIPLISSLCKEISLYLETVETVCGGKRSLKEPLLVTYNGNALYPGYVDKAVKSELGNVKGISGRKSPHVLRHSLATELLNEKASINSIKELLGHSSLAATQVYTHSNIARLKDIYESAHPRAKNGGKNGD
;
A
#
# COMPACT_ATOMS: atom_id res chain seq x y z
N VAL A 1 8.39 3.35 -0.10
CA VAL A 1 8.16 3.45 1.36
C VAL A 1 8.83 2.29 2.06
N LYS A 2 9.55 2.61 3.16
CA LYS A 2 10.13 1.58 4.04
C LYS A 2 9.14 1.24 5.15
N VAL A 3 8.92 -0.04 5.34
CA VAL A 3 7.96 -0.55 6.34
C VAL A 3 8.66 -1.59 7.22
N THR A 4 8.58 -1.41 8.53
CA THR A 4 9.03 -2.41 9.51
C THR A 4 7.88 -3.35 9.84
N GLY A 5 8.09 -4.63 9.63
CA GLY A 5 7.10 -5.68 9.89
C GLY A 5 7.39 -6.47 11.17
N LYS A 6 6.68 -7.59 11.36
CA LYS A 6 6.87 -8.49 12.50
C LYS A 6 8.31 -9.00 12.54
N GLY A 7 8.93 -8.95 13.72
CA GLY A 7 10.32 -9.37 13.94
C GLY A 7 11.34 -8.36 13.43
N ASP A 8 10.99 -7.07 13.43
CA ASP A 8 11.85 -5.94 13.04
C ASP A 8 12.41 -6.03 11.60
N LYS A 9 11.73 -6.80 10.75
CA LYS A 9 12.13 -6.95 9.35
C LYS A 9 11.68 -5.75 8.53
N MET A 10 12.63 -5.00 8.00
CA MET A 10 12.38 -3.91 7.06
C MET A 10 12.11 -4.44 5.65
N ARG A 11 11.17 -3.82 4.95
CA ARG A 11 10.94 -4.01 3.52
C ARG A 11 10.66 -2.68 2.84
N GLU A 12 11.02 -2.60 1.58
CA GLU A 12 10.69 -1.47 0.72
C GLU A 12 9.48 -1.83 -0.14
N ILE A 13 8.49 -0.95 -0.14
CA ILE A 13 7.30 -1.08 -0.99
C ILE A 13 7.38 0.01 -2.05
N PRO A 14 7.43 -0.35 -3.35
CA PRO A 14 7.39 0.62 -4.43
C PRO A 14 6.03 1.35 -4.43
N LEU A 15 6.06 2.65 -4.73
CA LEU A 15 4.85 3.46 -4.89
C LEU A 15 4.71 3.86 -6.36
N ILE A 16 3.50 3.72 -6.88
CA ILE A 16 3.15 4.29 -8.18
C ILE A 16 2.99 5.81 -8.08
N SER A 17 3.20 6.51 -9.19
CA SER A 17 3.20 7.98 -9.20
C SER A 17 1.88 8.61 -8.74
N SER A 18 0.74 7.99 -9.05
CA SER A 18 -0.57 8.44 -8.57
C SER A 18 -0.69 8.36 -7.06
N LEU A 19 -0.24 7.26 -6.45
CA LEU A 19 -0.25 7.09 -4.99
C LEU A 19 0.71 8.07 -4.29
N CYS A 20 1.86 8.37 -4.92
CA CYS A 20 2.76 9.40 -4.39
C CYS A 20 2.08 10.76 -4.31
N LYS A 21 1.31 11.15 -5.34
CA LYS A 21 0.54 12.40 -5.35
C LYS A 21 -0.53 12.41 -4.26
N GLU A 22 -1.27 11.32 -4.12
CA GLU A 22 -2.30 11.19 -3.07
C GLU A 22 -1.69 11.29 -1.66
N ILE A 23 -0.53 10.65 -1.43
CA ILE A 23 0.18 10.74 -0.15
C ILE A 23 0.66 12.17 0.11
N SER A 24 1.18 12.87 -0.91
CA SER A 24 1.60 14.27 -0.75
C SER A 24 0.43 15.17 -0.35
N LEU A 25 -0.70 15.06 -1.05
CA LEU A 25 -1.92 15.80 -0.72
C LEU A 25 -2.44 15.47 0.70
N TYR A 26 -2.39 14.20 1.07
CA TYR A 26 -2.75 13.76 2.42
C TYR A 26 -1.85 14.41 3.47
N LEU A 27 -0.52 14.44 3.26
CA LEU A 27 0.43 15.03 4.20
C LEU A 27 0.19 16.54 4.35
N GLU A 28 -0.02 17.26 3.26
CA GLU A 28 -0.38 18.70 3.29
C GLU A 28 -1.68 18.94 4.10
N THR A 29 -2.67 18.08 3.90
CA THR A 29 -3.94 18.16 4.64
C THR A 29 -3.73 17.91 6.14
N VAL A 30 -2.94 16.89 6.49
CA VAL A 30 -2.63 16.58 7.90
C VAL A 30 -1.84 17.70 8.55
N GLU A 31 -0.85 18.28 7.87
CA GLU A 31 -0.09 19.44 8.37
C GLU A 31 -1.00 20.65 8.63
N THR A 32 -1.95 20.90 7.74
CA THR A 32 -2.94 21.96 7.91
C THR A 32 -3.84 21.72 9.12
N VAL A 33 -4.35 20.50 9.28
CA VAL A 33 -5.27 20.15 10.38
C VAL A 33 -4.55 20.08 11.72
N CYS A 34 -3.32 19.57 11.75
CA CYS A 34 -2.53 19.44 12.99
C CYS A 34 -1.78 20.73 13.37
N GLY A 35 -1.82 21.76 12.53
CA GLY A 35 -1.25 23.08 12.84
C GLY A 35 0.26 23.19 12.74
N GLY A 36 0.92 22.32 11.95
CA GLY A 36 2.37 22.43 11.74
C GLY A 36 2.98 21.35 10.88
N LYS A 37 4.22 21.60 10.43
CA LYS A 37 5.00 20.62 9.66
C LYS A 37 5.33 19.39 10.50
N ARG A 38 5.14 18.23 9.90
CA ARG A 38 5.42 16.96 10.54
C ARG A 38 6.87 16.54 10.39
N SER A 39 7.40 15.93 11.44
CA SER A 39 8.73 15.32 11.42
C SER A 39 8.73 14.01 10.65
N LEU A 40 9.84 13.67 9.99
CA LEU A 40 10.05 12.38 9.36
C LEU A 40 10.02 11.19 10.35
N LYS A 41 10.10 11.46 11.67
CA LYS A 41 10.01 10.45 12.72
C LYS A 41 8.58 10.14 13.13
N GLU A 42 7.62 10.96 12.71
CA GLU A 42 6.22 10.75 13.02
C GLU A 42 5.60 9.68 12.10
N PRO A 43 4.55 8.97 12.58
CA PRO A 43 3.85 7.99 11.75
C PRO A 43 3.31 8.63 10.46
N LEU A 44 3.56 7.99 9.31
CA LEU A 44 3.06 8.49 8.03
C LEU A 44 1.54 8.66 8.05
N LEU A 45 0.83 7.64 8.51
CA LEU A 45 -0.62 7.63 8.56
C LEU A 45 -1.10 7.84 10.01
N VAL A 46 -2.09 8.71 10.17
CA VAL A 46 -2.66 9.07 11.48
C VAL A 46 -4.18 8.93 11.49
N THR A 47 -4.74 8.80 12.68
CA THR A 47 -6.17 8.91 12.91
C THR A 47 -6.62 10.36 12.73
N TYR A 48 -7.93 10.61 12.70
CA TYR A 48 -8.50 11.95 12.64
C TYR A 48 -7.98 12.91 13.73
N ASN A 49 -7.62 12.36 14.90
CA ASN A 49 -7.06 13.12 16.01
C ASN A 49 -5.52 13.25 15.98
N GLY A 50 -4.87 12.92 14.86
CA GLY A 50 -3.41 13.00 14.71
C GLY A 50 -2.61 11.87 15.36
N ASN A 51 -3.23 10.91 16.00
CA ASN A 51 -2.57 9.78 16.64
C ASN A 51 -2.17 8.70 15.61
N ALA A 52 -1.14 7.90 15.91
CA ALA A 52 -0.75 6.77 15.07
C ALA A 52 -1.92 5.81 14.82
N LEU A 53 -2.00 5.26 13.60
CA LEU A 53 -2.99 4.24 13.30
C LEU A 53 -2.75 2.97 14.13
N TYR A 54 -3.84 2.34 14.52
CA TYR A 54 -3.84 1.03 15.16
C TYR A 54 -4.69 0.03 14.36
N PRO A 55 -4.44 -1.29 14.48
CA PRO A 55 -5.10 -2.28 13.63
C PRO A 55 -6.62 -2.19 13.61
N GLY A 56 -7.26 -1.97 14.76
CA GLY A 56 -8.72 -1.83 14.86
C GLY A 56 -9.28 -0.62 14.11
N TYR A 57 -8.53 0.49 14.05
CA TYR A 57 -8.92 1.65 13.25
C TYR A 57 -8.90 1.33 11.75
N VAL A 58 -7.82 0.69 11.29
CA VAL A 58 -7.67 0.28 9.88
C VAL A 58 -8.77 -0.72 9.49
N ASP A 59 -9.09 -1.69 10.36
CA ASP A 59 -10.15 -2.66 10.10
C ASP A 59 -11.54 -1.98 9.96
N LYS A 60 -11.85 -1.01 10.84
CA LYS A 60 -13.08 -0.21 10.75
C LYS A 60 -13.14 0.63 9.48
N ALA A 61 -12.06 1.31 9.13
CA ALA A 61 -11.98 2.13 7.91
C ALA A 61 -12.20 1.27 6.65
N VAL A 62 -11.49 0.14 6.54
CA VAL A 62 -11.67 -0.78 5.40
C VAL A 62 -13.10 -1.33 5.32
N LYS A 63 -13.70 -1.70 6.46
CA LYS A 63 -15.09 -2.16 6.48
C LYS A 63 -16.07 -1.09 6.02
N SER A 64 -15.88 0.15 6.45
CA SER A 64 -16.71 1.28 6.06
C SER A 64 -16.61 1.53 4.55
N GLU A 65 -15.39 1.68 4.03
CA GLU A 65 -15.16 1.98 2.62
C GLU A 65 -15.69 0.87 1.69
N LEU A 66 -15.34 -0.39 1.97
CA LEU A 66 -15.84 -1.53 1.20
C LEU A 66 -17.35 -1.75 1.40
N GLY A 67 -17.91 -1.27 2.54
CA GLY A 67 -19.34 -1.30 2.82
C GLY A 67 -20.16 -0.53 1.80
N ASN A 68 -19.61 0.59 1.35
CA ASN A 68 -20.26 1.51 0.43
C ASN A 68 -20.12 1.10 -1.04
N VAL A 69 -19.28 0.11 -1.35
CA VAL A 69 -19.05 -0.34 -2.73
C VAL A 69 -20.08 -1.41 -3.12
N LYS A 70 -20.91 -1.10 -4.12
CA LYS A 70 -21.89 -2.05 -4.68
C LYS A 70 -21.16 -3.25 -5.30
N GLY A 71 -21.70 -4.45 -5.09
CA GLY A 71 -21.17 -5.69 -5.69
C GLY A 71 -20.09 -6.39 -4.86
N ILE A 72 -19.58 -5.78 -3.78
CA ILE A 72 -18.68 -6.47 -2.87
C ILE A 72 -19.51 -7.20 -1.80
N SER A 73 -19.61 -8.51 -1.95
CA SER A 73 -20.22 -9.41 -0.95
C SER A 73 -19.14 -10.09 -0.10
N GLY A 74 -19.54 -10.55 1.10
CA GLY A 74 -18.65 -11.30 1.99
C GLY A 74 -17.87 -10.45 2.99
N ARG A 75 -16.80 -11.06 3.56
CA ARG A 75 -16.01 -10.44 4.61
C ARG A 75 -15.19 -9.26 4.08
N LYS A 76 -15.35 -8.10 4.72
CA LYS A 76 -14.64 -6.87 4.38
C LYS A 76 -13.54 -6.62 5.42
N SER A 77 -12.29 -6.80 5.03
CA SER A 77 -11.16 -6.64 5.96
C SER A 77 -9.86 -6.34 5.19
N PRO A 78 -8.83 -5.78 5.84
CA PRO A 78 -7.51 -5.59 5.23
C PRO A 78 -6.90 -6.87 4.67
N HIS A 79 -7.15 -8.02 5.29
CA HIS A 79 -6.69 -9.32 4.80
C HIS A 79 -7.32 -9.70 3.45
N VAL A 80 -8.58 -9.36 3.24
CA VAL A 80 -9.27 -9.61 1.95
C VAL A 80 -8.64 -8.75 0.86
N LEU A 81 -8.41 -7.46 1.11
CA LEU A 81 -7.71 -6.59 0.15
C LEU A 81 -6.33 -7.13 -0.23
N ARG A 82 -5.58 -7.56 0.78
CA ARG A 82 -4.25 -8.17 0.57
C ARG A 82 -4.34 -9.45 -0.26
N HIS A 83 -5.33 -10.29 0.00
CA HIS A 83 -5.54 -11.52 -0.76
C HIS A 83 -5.95 -11.24 -2.21
N SER A 84 -6.84 -10.28 -2.41
CA SER A 84 -7.25 -9.85 -3.75
C SER A 84 -6.07 -9.30 -4.55
N LEU A 85 -5.21 -8.49 -3.93
CA LEU A 85 -3.98 -8.01 -4.57
C LEU A 85 -3.05 -9.16 -4.95
N ALA A 86 -2.87 -10.14 -4.06
CA ALA A 86 -2.03 -11.31 -4.36
C ALA A 86 -2.56 -12.09 -5.56
N THR A 87 -3.88 -12.29 -5.62
CA THR A 87 -4.55 -13.00 -6.72
C THR A 87 -4.41 -12.23 -8.04
N GLU A 88 -4.60 -10.91 -8.02
CA GLU A 88 -4.46 -10.07 -9.19
C GLU A 88 -3.03 -10.10 -9.75
N LEU A 89 -2.04 -9.99 -8.87
CA LEU A 89 -0.63 -10.08 -9.27
C LEU A 89 -0.28 -11.46 -9.85
N LEU A 90 -0.87 -12.54 -9.33
CA LEU A 90 -0.71 -13.88 -9.91
C LEU A 90 -1.32 -13.98 -11.30
N ASN A 91 -2.51 -13.42 -11.51
CA ASN A 91 -3.19 -13.38 -12.80
C ASN A 91 -2.37 -12.61 -13.85
N GLU A 92 -1.70 -11.53 -13.43
CA GLU A 92 -0.77 -10.75 -14.25
C GLU A 92 0.63 -11.41 -14.37
N LYS A 93 0.74 -12.71 -14.02
CA LYS A 93 1.96 -13.52 -14.12
C LYS A 93 3.15 -13.03 -13.30
N ALA A 94 2.90 -12.28 -12.23
CA ALA A 94 3.96 -11.96 -11.27
C ALA A 94 4.49 -13.23 -10.60
N SER A 95 5.79 -13.28 -10.34
CA SER A 95 6.36 -14.44 -9.65
C SER A 95 5.84 -14.53 -8.22
N ILE A 96 5.59 -15.74 -7.75
CA ILE A 96 5.17 -15.99 -6.35
C ILE A 96 6.17 -15.39 -5.35
N ASN A 97 7.46 -15.41 -5.67
CA ASN A 97 8.49 -14.82 -4.81
C ASN A 97 8.36 -13.30 -4.72
N SER A 98 8.15 -12.62 -5.86
CA SER A 98 7.91 -11.16 -5.88
C SER A 98 6.66 -10.77 -5.07
N ILE A 99 5.59 -11.57 -5.17
CA ILE A 99 4.36 -11.34 -4.40
C ILE A 99 4.60 -11.55 -2.90
N LYS A 100 5.32 -12.61 -2.50
CA LYS A 100 5.69 -12.85 -1.10
C LYS A 100 6.52 -11.71 -0.53
N GLU A 101 7.50 -11.21 -1.28
CA GLU A 101 8.35 -10.09 -0.89
C GLU A 101 7.53 -8.80 -0.72
N LEU A 102 6.69 -8.45 -1.70
CA LEU A 102 5.82 -7.28 -1.63
C LEU A 102 4.89 -7.33 -0.42
N LEU A 103 4.29 -8.49 -0.19
CA LEU A 103 3.35 -8.68 0.90
C LEU A 103 4.04 -8.94 2.25
N GLY A 104 5.33 -9.25 2.28
CA GLY A 104 6.07 -9.50 3.52
C GLY A 104 5.66 -10.79 4.22
N HIS A 105 5.46 -11.88 3.48
CA HIS A 105 5.29 -13.20 4.06
C HIS A 105 6.62 -13.70 4.65
N SER A 106 6.69 -13.86 5.95
CA SER A 106 7.92 -14.10 6.73
C SER A 106 8.47 -15.52 6.69
N SER A 107 7.95 -16.43 5.87
CA SER A 107 8.50 -17.76 5.77
C SER A 107 9.31 -17.95 4.48
N LEU A 108 10.51 -17.54 4.51
CA LEU A 108 11.69 -18.17 3.94
C LEU A 108 12.89 -17.26 4.24
N ALA A 109 13.79 -17.78 5.04
CA ALA A 109 15.07 -17.16 5.31
C ALA A 109 15.84 -17.03 4.00
N ALA A 110 15.94 -15.81 3.50
CA ALA A 110 17.06 -15.34 2.73
C ALA A 110 16.99 -13.82 2.75
N THR A 111 17.99 -13.21 3.30
CA THR A 111 18.34 -11.81 3.10
C THR A 111 18.70 -11.66 1.62
N GLN A 112 17.69 -11.62 0.75
CA GLN A 112 17.93 -11.17 -0.60
C GLN A 112 18.01 -9.66 -0.56
N VAL A 113 19.23 -9.18 -0.78
CA VAL A 113 19.52 -7.77 -1.00
C VAL A 113 18.64 -7.29 -2.14
N TYR A 114 17.72 -6.38 -1.85
CA TYR A 114 16.93 -5.70 -2.87
C TYR A 114 17.90 -4.95 -3.79
N THR A 115 18.10 -5.46 -4.98
CA THR A 115 18.78 -4.70 -6.03
C THR A 115 17.79 -3.72 -6.66
N HIS A 116 18.28 -2.58 -7.12
CA HIS A 116 17.48 -1.58 -7.85
C HIS A 116 16.64 -2.20 -8.99
N SER A 117 17.17 -3.25 -9.63
CA SER A 117 16.50 -3.99 -10.71
C SER A 117 15.22 -4.73 -10.24
N ASN A 118 15.22 -5.26 -9.02
CA ASN A 118 14.04 -5.97 -8.47
C ASN A 118 12.93 -4.99 -8.07
N ILE A 119 13.29 -3.82 -7.57
CA ILE A 119 12.32 -2.77 -7.21
C ILE A 119 11.67 -2.18 -8.46
N ALA A 120 12.45 -1.93 -9.51
CA ALA A 120 11.93 -1.45 -10.79
C ALA A 120 10.94 -2.44 -11.40
N ARG A 121 11.29 -3.73 -11.43
CA ARG A 121 10.42 -4.79 -11.95
C ARG A 121 9.14 -4.96 -11.14
N LEU A 122 9.19 -4.86 -9.81
CA LEU A 122 8.01 -4.87 -8.95
C LEU A 122 7.11 -3.66 -9.20
N LYS A 123 7.70 -2.50 -9.45
CA LYS A 123 6.97 -1.29 -9.81
C LYS A 123 6.23 -1.45 -11.13
N ASP A 124 6.90 -1.96 -12.16
CA ASP A 124 6.30 -2.20 -13.48
C ASP A 124 5.14 -3.20 -13.41
N ILE A 125 5.31 -4.30 -12.67
CA ILE A 125 4.26 -5.29 -12.43
C ILE A 125 3.09 -4.66 -11.68
N TYR A 126 3.36 -3.87 -10.65
CA TYR A 126 2.32 -3.21 -9.87
C TYR A 126 1.57 -2.15 -10.67
N GLU A 127 2.26 -1.37 -11.49
CA GLU A 127 1.66 -0.38 -12.39
C GLU A 127 0.80 -1.05 -13.47
N SER A 128 1.19 -2.21 -13.98
CA SER A 128 0.40 -2.97 -14.96
C SER A 128 -0.83 -3.65 -14.35
N ALA A 129 -0.75 -4.11 -13.11
CA ALA A 129 -1.82 -4.83 -12.41
C ALA A 129 -2.82 -3.90 -11.70
N HIS A 130 -2.43 -2.67 -11.36
CA HIS A 130 -3.31 -1.80 -10.57
C HIS A 130 -4.37 -1.11 -11.43
N PRO A 131 -5.70 -1.24 -11.12
CA PRO A 131 -6.78 -0.67 -11.93
C PRO A 131 -6.67 0.85 -12.16
N ARG A 132 -6.18 1.60 -11.18
CA ARG A 132 -5.97 3.05 -11.29
C ARG A 132 -4.75 3.44 -12.13
N ALA A 133 -3.75 2.57 -12.27
CA ALA A 133 -2.60 2.84 -13.11
C ALA A 133 -2.98 2.82 -14.60
N LYS A 134 -3.93 1.94 -14.97
CA LYS A 134 -4.46 1.83 -16.35
C LYS A 134 -5.33 3.04 -16.75
N ASN A 135 -5.90 3.79 -15.81
CA ASN A 135 -6.79 4.92 -16.08
C ASN A 135 -6.11 6.31 -16.02
N GLY A 136 -4.84 6.39 -15.64
CA GLY A 136 -4.09 7.64 -15.54
C GLY A 136 -3.61 8.24 -16.88
N GLY A 137 -3.89 7.59 -18.01
CA GLY A 137 -3.39 7.99 -19.32
C GLY A 137 -4.41 8.58 -20.31
N LYS A 138 -5.64 8.82 -19.87
CA LYS A 138 -6.70 9.40 -20.75
C LYS A 138 -7.40 10.56 -20.07
N ASN A 139 -6.75 11.68 -19.90
CA ASN A 139 -7.35 13.00 -19.83
C ASN A 139 -6.29 14.03 -20.19
N GLY A 140 -6.25 14.35 -21.46
CA GLY A 140 -5.40 15.38 -22.03
C GLY A 140 -5.61 15.44 -23.53
N ASP A 141 -6.77 15.89 -23.96
CA ASP A 141 -7.03 16.71 -25.15
C ASP A 141 -8.24 17.60 -24.85
#